data_77b84ff073371e2c16128f97502ab088
#
_entry.id   77b84ff073371e2c16128f97502ab088
#
_cell.length_a   1.000
_cell.length_b   1.000
_cell.length_c   1.000
_cell.angle_alpha   90.00
_cell.angle_beta   90.00
_cell.angle_gamma   90.00
#
_symmetry.space_group_name_H-M   'P 1'
#
loop_
_entity.id
_entity.type
_entity.pdbx_description
1 polymer ?
#
loop_
_entity_poly.entity_id
_entity_poly.type
_entity_poly.pdbx_seq_one_letter_code
_entity_poly.pdbx_strand_id
1 'polypeptide(L)'
;MTKSKQVITGSQGQMQLDVPGLKRVVAKFDGGAVCSDGGLLLLRKADHRLGLTELASFAVRDERRPDYVQHTITDMMKQRIYGIAAGYEDCNDAGQLRHDAMHKLAVGRETGSNRALASQPSLSRFENNVDAIANAALQRLLVHLFVKQTKKPPKILRLAMDTTCDETYGDRKSTRLN
;
A
#
# COMPACT_ATOMS: atom_id res chain seq x y z
N MET A 1 26.48 -8.79 -45.98
CA MET A 1 25.44 -8.42 -44.98
C MET A 1 24.60 -9.65 -44.70
N THR A 2 24.94 -10.39 -43.66
CA THR A 2 24.28 -11.64 -43.29
C THR A 2 23.15 -11.30 -42.30
N LYS A 3 21.90 -11.46 -42.73
CA LYS A 3 20.73 -11.32 -41.84
C LYS A 3 20.75 -12.44 -40.82
N SER A 4 20.96 -12.12 -39.57
CA SER A 4 20.78 -13.07 -38.45
C SER A 4 19.32 -13.49 -38.36
N LYS A 5 19.05 -14.75 -38.67
CA LYS A 5 17.73 -15.37 -38.44
C LYS A 5 17.49 -15.49 -36.95
N GLN A 6 16.55 -14.73 -36.41
CA GLN A 6 16.00 -15.01 -35.06
C GLN A 6 15.23 -16.33 -35.15
N VAL A 7 15.74 -17.34 -34.50
CA VAL A 7 15.04 -18.62 -34.36
C VAL A 7 14.28 -18.58 -33.03
N ILE A 8 12.99 -18.32 -33.09
CA ILE A 8 12.08 -18.51 -31.96
C ILE A 8 11.71 -19.98 -31.97
N THR A 9 12.30 -20.76 -31.09
CA THR A 9 11.96 -22.17 -30.89
C THR A 9 11.27 -22.38 -29.56
N GLY A 10 10.04 -22.87 -29.63
CA GLY A 10 9.35 -23.50 -28.49
C GLY A 10 8.40 -22.62 -27.73
N SER A 11 7.43 -23.23 -27.13
CA SER A 11 6.23 -22.72 -26.45
C SER A 11 6.47 -21.93 -25.13
N GLN A 12 7.67 -21.43 -24.85
CA GLN A 12 8.02 -20.71 -23.63
C GLN A 12 8.99 -19.57 -23.91
N GLY A 13 8.69 -18.66 -24.81
CA GLY A 13 9.34 -17.35 -24.88
C GLY A 13 10.84 -17.30 -24.62
N GLN A 14 11.61 -18.30 -25.15
CA GLN A 14 13.07 -18.33 -25.01
C GLN A 14 13.69 -17.59 -26.16
N MET A 15 14.51 -16.58 -25.93
CA MET A 15 15.26 -15.83 -26.92
C MET A 15 16.73 -16.18 -26.83
N GLN A 16 17.32 -16.59 -27.94
CA GLN A 16 18.75 -16.78 -28.03
C GLN A 16 19.38 -15.50 -28.60
N LEU A 17 20.29 -14.91 -27.81
CA LEU A 17 21.01 -13.69 -28.17
C LEU A 17 22.44 -14.08 -28.62
N ASP A 18 22.81 -13.68 -29.84
CA ASP A 18 24.17 -13.81 -30.33
C ASP A 18 24.92 -12.51 -30.03
N VAL A 19 25.77 -12.54 -29.00
CA VAL A 19 26.55 -11.39 -28.55
C VAL A 19 28.01 -11.62 -28.87
N PRO A 20 28.63 -10.83 -29.78
CA PRO A 20 30.02 -11.00 -30.18
C PRO A 20 30.95 -11.04 -28.95
N GLY A 21 31.82 -12.05 -28.91
CA GLY A 21 32.80 -12.22 -27.84
C GLY A 21 32.29 -12.90 -26.58
N LEU A 22 31.01 -13.23 -26.48
CA LEU A 22 30.43 -13.99 -25.37
C LEU A 22 30.00 -15.39 -25.79
N LYS A 23 30.00 -16.32 -24.82
CA LYS A 23 29.36 -17.60 -24.99
C LYS A 23 27.85 -17.40 -25.20
N ARG A 24 27.20 -18.38 -25.76
CA ARG A 24 25.73 -18.42 -26.02
C ARG A 24 24.95 -17.84 -24.80
N VAL A 25 24.23 -16.75 -25.04
CA VAL A 25 23.34 -16.11 -24.07
C VAL A 25 21.91 -16.50 -24.39
N VAL A 26 21.20 -16.95 -23.39
CA VAL A 26 19.78 -17.34 -23.51
C VAL A 26 18.99 -16.50 -22.54
N ALA A 27 18.02 -15.73 -23.07
CA ALA A 27 17.04 -15.01 -22.26
C ALA A 27 15.72 -15.80 -22.23
N LYS A 28 15.15 -15.94 -21.04
CA LYS A 28 13.85 -16.57 -20.83
C LYS A 28 12.96 -15.62 -20.06
N PHE A 29 11.66 -15.66 -20.36
CA PHE A 29 10.63 -14.92 -19.63
C PHE A 29 9.84 -15.89 -18.74
N ASP A 30 10.55 -16.73 -17.99
CA ASP A 30 10.00 -17.73 -17.05
C ASP A 30 10.14 -17.29 -15.58
N GLY A 31 10.53 -16.05 -15.35
CA GLY A 31 10.53 -15.45 -14.01
C GLY A 31 9.11 -15.36 -13.45
N GLY A 32 8.95 -15.73 -12.18
CA GLY A 32 7.68 -15.55 -11.48
C GLY A 32 7.31 -14.07 -11.33
N ALA A 33 6.15 -13.80 -10.76
CA ALA A 33 5.76 -12.45 -10.42
C ALA A 33 6.77 -11.83 -9.43
N VAL A 34 7.35 -10.70 -9.80
CA VAL A 34 8.32 -9.96 -8.98
C VAL A 34 7.64 -8.72 -8.42
N CYS A 35 7.82 -8.46 -7.13
CA CYS A 35 7.36 -7.24 -6.49
C CYS A 35 8.54 -6.54 -5.81
N SER A 36 8.63 -5.22 -5.96
CA SER A 36 9.66 -4.39 -5.30
C SER A 36 9.39 -4.16 -3.81
N ASP A 37 8.15 -4.36 -3.36
CA ASP A 37 7.65 -3.89 -2.06
C ASP A 37 7.80 -4.93 -0.93
N GLY A 38 8.84 -5.77 -1.00
CA GLY A 38 9.12 -6.81 0.02
C GLY A 38 9.22 -6.27 1.45
N GLY A 39 9.60 -5.01 1.60
CA GLY A 39 9.63 -4.29 2.89
C GLY A 39 8.28 -4.22 3.60
N LEU A 40 7.16 -4.33 2.89
CA LEU A 40 5.82 -4.33 3.48
C LEU A 40 5.59 -5.46 4.50
N LEU A 41 6.29 -6.59 4.37
CA LEU A 41 6.18 -7.67 5.35
C LEU A 41 6.81 -7.29 6.70
N LEU A 42 7.88 -6.49 6.68
CA LEU A 42 8.47 -5.96 7.91
C LEU A 42 7.55 -4.93 8.55
N LEU A 43 6.96 -4.06 7.74
CA LEU A 43 5.96 -3.09 8.19
C LEU A 43 4.75 -3.78 8.81
N ARG A 44 4.20 -4.80 8.17
CA ARG A 44 3.14 -5.64 8.73
C ARG A 44 3.52 -6.24 10.08
N LYS A 45 4.74 -6.75 10.21
CA LYS A 45 5.23 -7.32 11.48
C LYS A 45 5.32 -6.25 12.57
N ALA A 46 5.77 -5.06 12.24
CA ALA A 46 5.81 -3.92 13.16
C ALA A 46 4.39 -3.48 13.56
N ASP A 47 3.49 -3.35 12.59
CA ASP A 47 2.10 -3.01 12.83
C ASP A 47 1.39 -4.03 13.72
N HIS A 48 1.58 -5.32 13.50
CA HIS A 48 1.03 -6.36 14.37
C HIS A 48 1.49 -6.23 15.83
N ARG A 49 2.73 -5.77 16.07
CA ARG A 49 3.25 -5.54 17.42
C ARG A 49 2.70 -4.27 18.05
N LEU A 50 2.49 -3.23 17.26
CA LEU A 50 1.98 -1.93 17.69
C LEU A 50 0.46 -1.94 17.82
N GLY A 51 -0.23 -2.67 16.95
CA GLY A 51 -1.68 -2.61 16.78
C GLY A 51 -2.15 -1.33 16.11
N LEU A 52 -1.27 -0.65 15.34
CA LEU A 52 -1.55 0.67 14.76
C LEU A 52 -2.79 0.66 13.86
N THR A 53 -2.80 -0.19 12.84
CA THR A 53 -3.91 -0.21 11.86
C THR A 53 -5.22 -0.72 12.47
N GLU A 54 -5.15 -1.64 13.42
CA GLU A 54 -6.30 -2.13 14.15
C GLU A 54 -6.91 -1.02 15.01
N LEU A 55 -6.10 -0.36 15.82
CA LEU A 55 -6.53 0.77 16.66
C LEU A 55 -7.03 1.95 15.80
N ALA A 56 -6.35 2.24 14.67
CA ALA A 56 -6.79 3.27 13.74
C ALA A 56 -8.16 2.95 13.13
N SER A 57 -8.44 1.68 12.86
CA SER A 57 -9.72 1.29 12.27
C SER A 57 -10.92 1.54 13.19
N PHE A 58 -10.72 1.51 14.51
CA PHE A 58 -11.79 1.84 15.47
C PHE A 58 -12.14 3.34 15.50
N ALA A 59 -11.26 4.21 14.99
CA ALA A 59 -11.57 5.63 14.88
C ALA A 59 -12.56 5.94 13.76
N VAL A 60 -12.67 5.06 12.76
CA VAL A 60 -13.51 5.27 11.59
C VAL A 60 -14.79 4.45 11.71
N ARG A 61 -15.93 5.13 11.73
CA ARG A 61 -17.24 4.48 11.81
C ARG A 61 -17.59 3.83 10.48
N ASP A 62 -18.04 2.59 10.51
CA ASP A 62 -18.54 1.87 9.34
C ASP A 62 -20.08 1.92 9.31
N GLU A 63 -20.63 2.76 8.45
CA GLU A 63 -22.08 2.91 8.27
C GLU A 63 -22.63 2.04 7.12
N ARG A 64 -21.75 1.23 6.50
CA ARG A 64 -22.15 0.36 5.38
C ARG A 64 -22.97 -0.82 5.88
N ARG A 65 -23.89 -1.28 5.05
CA ARG A 65 -24.65 -2.50 5.34
C ARG A 65 -23.70 -3.71 5.33
N PRO A 66 -23.70 -4.54 6.40
CA PRO A 66 -22.75 -5.66 6.53
C PRO A 66 -22.73 -6.61 5.34
N ASP A 67 -23.91 -6.89 4.76
CA ASP A 67 -24.07 -7.82 3.62
C ASP A 67 -23.33 -7.37 2.35
N TYR A 68 -23.00 -6.09 2.24
CA TYR A 68 -22.31 -5.49 1.08
C TYR A 68 -20.85 -5.14 1.36
N VAL A 69 -20.35 -5.45 2.56
CA VAL A 69 -18.94 -5.15 2.92
C VAL A 69 -18.03 -6.23 2.35
N GLN A 70 -17.33 -5.91 1.27
CA GLN A 70 -16.28 -6.77 0.68
C GLN A 70 -14.91 -6.57 1.34
N HIS A 71 -14.64 -5.36 1.79
CA HIS A 71 -13.38 -4.95 2.44
C HIS A 71 -13.74 -4.27 3.76
N THR A 72 -13.18 -4.77 4.86
CA THR A 72 -13.38 -4.16 6.18
C THR A 72 -12.68 -2.81 6.27
N ILE A 73 -13.07 -1.98 7.24
CA ILE A 73 -12.35 -0.73 7.54
C ILE A 73 -10.88 -1.04 7.85
N THR A 74 -10.61 -2.09 8.62
CA THR A 74 -9.24 -2.53 8.95
C THR A 74 -8.44 -2.91 7.72
N ASP A 75 -9.02 -3.64 6.75
CA ASP A 75 -8.33 -4.00 5.49
C ASP A 75 -7.97 -2.75 4.68
N MET A 76 -8.92 -1.81 4.56
CA MET A 76 -8.70 -0.56 3.82
C MET A 76 -7.69 0.35 4.53
N MET A 77 -7.74 0.41 5.86
CA MET A 77 -6.75 1.12 6.67
C MET A 77 -5.34 0.56 6.46
N LYS A 78 -5.18 -0.77 6.53
CA LYS A 78 -3.90 -1.44 6.22
C LYS A 78 -3.44 -1.13 4.80
N GLN A 79 -4.33 -1.26 3.82
CA GLN A 79 -3.98 -1.01 2.42
C GLN A 79 -3.48 0.42 2.22
N ARG A 80 -4.11 1.42 2.85
CA ARG A 80 -3.69 2.82 2.73
C ARG A 80 -2.40 3.10 3.48
N ILE A 81 -2.30 2.74 4.75
CA ILE A 81 -1.09 3.01 5.56
C ILE A 81 0.13 2.32 4.93
N TYR A 82 -0.02 1.07 4.49
CA TYR A 82 1.08 0.35 3.88
C TYR A 82 1.44 0.88 2.49
N GLY A 83 0.43 1.29 1.71
CA GLY A 83 0.65 1.95 0.42
C GLY A 83 1.45 3.23 0.58
N ILE A 84 1.03 4.14 1.47
CA ILE A 84 1.74 5.40 1.76
C ILE A 84 3.19 5.12 2.21
N ALA A 85 3.39 4.15 3.10
CA ALA A 85 4.71 3.78 3.58
C ALA A 85 5.61 3.16 2.49
N ALA A 86 5.02 2.60 1.44
CA ALA A 86 5.72 2.11 0.24
C ALA A 86 5.95 3.19 -0.83
N GLY A 87 5.49 4.42 -0.61
CA GLY A 87 5.64 5.55 -1.54
C GLY A 87 4.45 5.80 -2.46
N TYR A 88 3.33 5.09 -2.26
CA TYR A 88 2.08 5.29 -3.02
C TYR A 88 1.16 6.24 -2.25
N GLU A 89 1.39 7.53 -2.41
CA GLU A 89 0.77 8.59 -1.61
C GLU A 89 -0.73 8.75 -1.87
N ASP A 90 -1.17 8.51 -3.09
CA ASP A 90 -2.57 8.63 -3.46
C ASP A 90 -3.28 7.27 -3.71
N CYS A 91 -4.56 7.32 -4.05
CA CYS A 91 -5.33 6.12 -4.35
C CYS A 91 -5.23 5.65 -5.81
N ASN A 92 -4.55 6.38 -6.71
CA ASN A 92 -4.55 6.07 -8.14
C ASN A 92 -3.88 4.73 -8.43
N ASP A 93 -2.79 4.43 -7.71
CA ASP A 93 -2.05 3.18 -7.86
C ASP A 93 -2.82 1.94 -7.37
N ALA A 94 -3.89 2.15 -6.61
CA ALA A 94 -4.70 1.05 -6.07
C ALA A 94 -5.31 0.17 -7.17
N GLY A 95 -5.47 0.68 -8.39
CA GLY A 95 -5.92 -0.09 -9.55
C GLY A 95 -5.01 -1.28 -9.86
N GLN A 96 -3.71 -1.10 -9.75
CA GLN A 96 -2.68 -2.12 -9.97
C GLN A 96 -2.34 -2.86 -8.66
N LEU A 97 -2.06 -2.13 -7.59
CA LEU A 97 -1.63 -2.66 -6.30
C LEU A 97 -2.64 -3.63 -5.67
N ARG A 98 -3.93 -3.49 -5.97
CA ARG A 98 -4.97 -4.40 -5.48
C ARG A 98 -4.78 -5.85 -5.92
N HIS A 99 -4.01 -6.09 -6.97
CA HIS A 99 -3.70 -7.42 -7.51
C HIS A 99 -2.30 -7.88 -7.14
N ASP A 100 -1.45 -6.98 -6.63
CA ASP A 100 -0.08 -7.28 -6.26
C ASP A 100 -0.02 -8.29 -5.10
N ALA A 101 0.85 -9.30 -5.25
CA ALA A 101 0.97 -10.39 -4.30
C ALA A 101 1.49 -9.90 -2.93
N MET A 102 2.43 -8.95 -2.93
CA MET A 102 3.04 -8.46 -1.70
C MET A 102 2.08 -7.58 -0.91
N HIS A 103 1.33 -6.70 -1.60
CA HIS A 103 0.28 -5.90 -0.97
C HIS A 103 -0.85 -6.77 -0.40
N LYS A 104 -1.26 -7.83 -1.11
CA LYS A 104 -2.22 -8.81 -0.58
C LYS A 104 -1.71 -9.47 0.70
N LEU A 105 -0.47 -9.97 0.70
CA LEU A 105 0.16 -10.57 1.88
C LEU A 105 0.25 -9.56 3.04
N ALA A 106 0.64 -8.33 2.75
CA ALA A 106 0.76 -7.29 3.77
C ALA A 106 -0.58 -7.04 4.47
N VAL A 107 -1.68 -6.95 3.72
CA VAL A 107 -3.03 -6.77 4.29
C VAL A 107 -3.53 -8.04 5.01
N GLY A 108 -2.95 -9.22 4.71
CA GLY A 108 -3.31 -10.50 5.32
C GLY A 108 -4.19 -11.38 4.44
N ARG A 109 -4.14 -11.17 3.12
CA ARG A 109 -4.82 -12.00 2.14
C ARG A 109 -3.87 -12.98 1.47
N GLU A 110 -4.37 -14.13 1.11
CA GLU A 110 -3.60 -15.13 0.36
C GLU A 110 -3.33 -14.64 -1.06
N THR A 111 -2.11 -14.84 -1.53
CA THR A 111 -1.69 -14.43 -2.87
C THR A 111 -2.41 -15.20 -3.98
N GLY A 112 -2.71 -16.47 -3.74
CA GLY A 112 -3.43 -17.35 -4.67
C GLY A 112 -4.94 -17.09 -4.75
N SER A 113 -5.50 -16.25 -3.89
CA SER A 113 -6.91 -15.92 -3.94
C SER A 113 -7.20 -14.96 -5.10
N ASN A 114 -8.26 -15.23 -5.86
CA ASN A 114 -8.77 -14.30 -6.89
C ASN A 114 -9.38 -13.02 -6.29
N ARG A 115 -9.42 -12.89 -4.96
CA ARG A 115 -9.93 -11.71 -4.28
C ARG A 115 -8.88 -10.59 -4.32
N ALA A 116 -9.18 -9.56 -5.07
CA ALA A 116 -8.38 -8.33 -5.09
C ALA A 116 -8.56 -7.55 -3.77
N LEU A 117 -7.64 -6.62 -3.47
CA LEU A 117 -7.81 -5.61 -2.44
C LEU A 117 -8.83 -4.54 -2.90
N ALA A 118 -9.10 -3.56 -2.04
CA ALA A 118 -10.03 -2.48 -2.36
C ALA A 118 -9.57 -1.69 -3.59
N SER A 119 -10.53 -1.31 -4.42
CA SER A 119 -10.28 -0.50 -5.61
C SER A 119 -10.06 0.97 -5.26
N GLN A 120 -9.49 1.74 -6.18
CA GLN A 120 -9.32 3.18 -6.04
C GLN A 120 -10.62 3.89 -5.62
N PRO A 121 -11.79 3.68 -6.26
CA PRO A 121 -13.02 4.33 -5.82
C PRO A 121 -13.47 3.91 -4.41
N SER A 122 -13.13 2.68 -3.97
CA SER A 122 -13.45 2.21 -2.63
C SER A 122 -12.59 2.89 -1.58
N LEU A 123 -11.29 3.03 -1.85
CA LEU A 123 -10.36 3.72 -0.96
C LEU A 123 -10.66 5.22 -0.91
N SER A 124 -10.95 5.85 -2.04
CA SER A 124 -11.31 7.27 -2.07
C SER A 124 -12.59 7.55 -1.26
N ARG A 125 -13.62 6.69 -1.37
CA ARG A 125 -14.80 6.80 -0.52
C ARG A 125 -14.48 6.59 0.96
N PHE A 126 -13.60 5.65 1.27
CA PHE A 126 -13.13 5.40 2.63
C PHE A 126 -12.44 6.64 3.21
N GLU A 127 -11.52 7.27 2.50
CA GLU A 127 -10.82 8.49 2.93
C GLU A 127 -11.79 9.67 3.10
N ASN A 128 -12.71 9.86 2.15
CA ASN A 128 -13.68 10.93 2.22
C ASN A 128 -14.75 10.75 3.31
N ASN A 129 -14.88 9.54 3.85
CA ASN A 129 -15.80 9.25 4.96
C ASN A 129 -15.18 9.48 6.35
N VAL A 130 -13.91 9.88 6.41
CA VAL A 130 -13.23 10.24 7.67
C VAL A 130 -13.68 11.65 8.07
N ASP A 131 -14.49 11.75 9.11
CA ASP A 131 -14.96 13.02 9.65
C ASP A 131 -13.94 13.67 10.60
N ALA A 132 -14.26 14.87 11.10
CA ALA A 132 -13.40 15.60 12.01
C ALA A 132 -13.17 14.85 13.34
N ILE A 133 -14.16 14.07 13.81
CA ILE A 133 -14.06 13.28 15.05
C ILE A 133 -13.08 12.14 14.84
N ALA A 134 -13.22 11.39 13.75
CA ALA A 134 -12.31 10.31 13.38
C ALA A 134 -10.89 10.83 13.18
N ASN A 135 -10.71 11.96 12.51
CA ASN A 135 -9.40 12.58 12.32
C ASN A 135 -8.75 12.98 13.65
N ALA A 136 -9.49 13.59 14.57
CA ALA A 136 -8.99 13.91 15.91
C ALA A 136 -8.62 12.65 16.71
N ALA A 137 -9.37 11.55 16.55
CA ALA A 137 -9.07 10.28 17.18
C ALA A 137 -7.77 9.65 16.61
N LEU A 138 -7.57 9.73 15.29
CA LEU A 138 -6.35 9.25 14.64
C LEU A 138 -5.11 10.05 15.09
N GLN A 139 -5.22 11.37 15.24
CA GLN A 139 -4.12 12.18 15.78
C GLN A 139 -3.76 11.79 17.22
N ARG A 140 -4.76 11.57 18.07
CA ARG A 140 -4.55 11.12 19.47
C ARG A 140 -3.95 9.71 19.54
N LEU A 141 -4.26 8.86 18.58
CA LEU A 141 -3.71 7.50 18.48
C LEU A 141 -2.18 7.49 18.43
N LEU A 142 -1.55 8.40 17.69
CA LEU A 142 -0.10 8.49 17.62
C LEU A 142 0.52 8.77 18.98
N VAL A 143 -0.07 9.70 19.74
CA VAL A 143 0.36 10.01 21.11
C VAL A 143 0.13 8.80 22.02
N HIS A 144 -1.02 8.15 21.92
CA HIS A 144 -1.33 6.95 22.71
C HIS A 144 -0.31 5.83 22.46
N LEU A 145 0.02 5.56 21.21
CA LEU A 145 1.01 4.53 20.83
C LEU A 145 2.40 4.89 21.38
N PHE A 146 2.81 6.14 21.28
CA PHE A 146 4.07 6.61 21.86
C PHE A 146 4.12 6.35 23.37
N VAL A 147 3.09 6.75 24.10
CA VAL A 147 3.02 6.55 25.57
C VAL A 147 3.03 5.05 25.89
N LYS A 148 2.26 4.24 25.18
CA LYS A 148 2.18 2.78 25.39
C LYS A 148 3.52 2.08 25.16
N GLN A 149 4.30 2.52 24.18
CA GLN A 149 5.62 1.96 23.87
C GLN A 149 6.72 2.44 24.83
N THR A 150 6.49 3.55 25.51
CA THR A 150 7.47 4.16 26.40
C THR A 150 7.33 3.58 27.82
N LYS A 151 8.13 2.56 28.12
CA LYS A 151 8.06 1.87 29.44
C LYS A 151 8.40 2.79 30.62
N LYS A 152 9.26 3.80 30.42
CA LYS A 152 9.64 4.78 31.42
C LYS A 152 9.57 6.17 30.80
N PRO A 153 8.94 7.15 31.46
CA PRO A 153 8.91 8.52 30.96
C PRO A 153 10.32 9.03 30.70
N PRO A 154 10.62 9.61 29.55
CA PRO A 154 11.92 10.23 29.29
C PRO A 154 12.06 11.49 30.17
N LYS A 155 13.26 11.73 30.68
CA LYS A 155 13.53 12.96 31.44
C LYS A 155 13.41 14.22 30.59
N ILE A 156 13.68 14.11 29.32
CA ILE A 156 13.61 15.19 28.32
C ILE A 156 12.92 14.63 27.08
N LEU A 157 11.85 15.29 26.65
CA LEU A 157 11.19 15.03 25.37
C LEU A 157 11.53 16.18 24.42
N ARG A 158 12.24 15.86 23.34
CA ARG A 158 12.53 16.83 22.27
C ARG A 158 11.49 16.68 21.18
N LEU A 159 10.76 17.77 20.91
CA LEU A 159 9.81 17.85 19.81
C LEU A 159 10.48 18.63 18.67
N ALA A 160 10.60 18.03 17.50
CA ALA A 160 10.97 18.71 16.27
C ALA A 160 9.67 18.95 15.48
N MET A 161 9.43 20.20 15.10
CA MET A 161 8.34 20.56 14.19
C MET A 161 8.96 21.01 12.88
N ASP A 162 8.50 20.40 11.81
CA ASP A 162 8.88 20.76 10.44
C ASP A 162 7.63 21.12 9.66
N THR A 163 7.77 22.00 8.68
CA THR A 163 6.66 22.35 7.79
C THR A 163 6.65 21.36 6.62
N THR A 164 5.53 20.65 6.48
CA THR A 164 5.29 19.81 5.32
C THR A 164 4.37 20.57 4.35
N CYS A 165 4.79 20.66 3.10
CA CYS A 165 3.95 21.22 2.03
C CYS A 165 3.33 20.03 1.27
N ASP A 166 2.05 19.77 1.51
CA ASP A 166 1.29 18.80 0.72
C ASP A 166 0.55 19.53 -0.40
N GLU A 167 1.00 19.36 -1.63
CA GLU A 167 0.30 19.89 -2.79
C GLU A 167 -0.99 19.08 -3.02
N THR A 168 -2.14 19.74 -2.85
CA THR A 168 -3.43 19.14 -3.18
C THR A 168 -3.81 19.50 -4.61
N TYR A 169 -3.89 18.49 -5.47
CA TYR A 169 -4.41 18.66 -6.82
C TYR A 169 -5.95 18.54 -6.80
N GLY A 170 -6.63 19.54 -7.25
CA GLY A 170 -8.08 19.59 -7.35
C GLY A 170 -8.68 20.83 -6.69
N ASP A 171 -9.44 21.59 -7.48
CA ASP A 171 -10.16 22.77 -7.02
C ASP A 171 -11.37 22.32 -6.17
N ARG A 172 -11.16 22.16 -4.86
CA ARG A 172 -12.29 22.09 -3.94
C ARG A 172 -12.88 23.50 -3.88
N LYS A 173 -13.94 23.73 -4.66
CA LYS A 173 -14.78 24.89 -4.46
C LYS A 173 -15.12 24.98 -2.98
N SER A 174 -14.47 25.91 -2.29
CA SER A 174 -14.80 26.20 -0.90
C SER A 174 -16.28 26.56 -0.87
N THR A 175 -17.09 25.72 -0.27
CA THR A 175 -18.46 26.08 0.07
C THR A 175 -18.35 27.22 1.05
N ARG A 176 -18.54 28.45 0.58
CA ARG A 176 -18.66 29.60 1.45
C ARG A 176 -19.87 29.33 2.33
N LEU A 177 -19.64 29.13 3.60
CA LEU A 177 -20.69 29.23 4.62
C LEU A 177 -21.12 30.70 4.63
N ASN A 178 -22.30 30.96 4.11
CA ASN A 178 -23.04 32.21 4.37
C ASN A 178 -23.70 32.08 5.75
#